data_101bb775d46ceedbd5c1416ab8b96349
#
_entry.id   101bb775d46ceedbd5c1416ab8b96349
#
_cell.length_a   1.000
_cell.length_b   1.000
_cell.length_c   1.000
_cell.angle_alpha   90.00
_cell.angle_beta   90.00
_cell.angle_gamma   90.00
#
_symmetry.space_group_name_H-M   'P 1'
#
loop_
_entity.id
_entity.type
_entity.pdbx_description
1 polymer ?
#
loop_
_entity_poly.entity_id
_entity_poly.type
_entity_poly.pdbx_seq_one_letter_code
_entity_poly.pdbx_strand_id
1 'polypeptide(L)'
;MKQFKEFKKFKEVKEFKEVKKFKEFKEFKMATVKNFEELAIFQKARELSKKIYPITRKEEFKLDYRFVQQIRSASGSIMDNIAEGFERGGNKEFLNFLYIAKGSCGEVRSQLIRANDVGYLKPQEYNELYNECRKLSACIMNLIKDIKASDITGIKYKDSEFAPPP
;
A
#
# COMPACT_ATOMS: atom_id res chain seq x y z
N MET A 1 41.55 -8.62 23.05
CA MET A 1 40.73 -7.40 22.82
C MET A 1 40.73 -6.86 21.39
N LYS A 2 41.86 -6.81 20.65
CA LYS A 2 41.92 -6.36 19.27
C LYS A 2 41.08 -7.24 18.28
N GLN A 3 41.21 -8.56 18.34
CA GLN A 3 40.46 -9.49 17.47
C GLN A 3 38.94 -9.37 17.60
N PHE A 4 38.42 -9.11 18.80
CA PHE A 4 37.00 -8.97 19.05
C PHE A 4 36.43 -7.68 18.42
N LYS A 5 37.21 -6.59 18.43
CA LYS A 5 36.85 -5.32 17.73
C LYS A 5 36.85 -5.47 16.22
N GLU A 6 37.81 -6.21 15.65
CA GLU A 6 37.87 -6.48 14.21
C GLU A 6 36.71 -7.36 13.73
N PHE A 7 36.35 -8.39 14.52
CA PHE A 7 35.21 -9.26 14.21
C PHE A 7 33.90 -8.51 14.25
N LYS A 8 33.70 -7.59 15.23
CA LYS A 8 32.51 -6.74 15.34
C LYS A 8 32.40 -5.80 14.15
N LYS A 9 33.50 -5.16 13.78
CA LYS A 9 33.57 -4.25 12.61
C LYS A 9 33.33 -5.00 11.28
N PHE A 10 33.81 -6.23 11.15
CA PHE A 10 33.57 -7.07 9.98
C PHE A 10 32.09 -7.47 9.86
N LYS A 11 31.44 -7.78 10.98
CA LYS A 11 30.01 -8.12 11.01
C LYS A 11 29.12 -6.92 10.65
N GLU A 12 29.42 -5.75 11.18
CA GLU A 12 28.73 -4.49 10.87
C GLU A 12 28.90 -4.10 9.36
N VAL A 13 30.08 -4.29 8.81
CA VAL A 13 30.34 -4.02 7.38
C VAL A 13 29.60 -5.00 6.47
N LYS A 14 29.48 -6.28 6.88
CA LYS A 14 28.74 -7.29 6.13
C LYS A 14 27.24 -7.02 6.14
N GLU A 15 26.68 -6.72 7.31
CA GLU A 15 25.27 -6.31 7.46
C GLU A 15 24.97 -5.04 6.66
N PHE A 16 25.86 -4.04 6.70
CA PHE A 16 25.70 -2.81 5.92
C PHE A 16 25.69 -3.06 4.40
N LYS A 17 26.58 -3.95 3.90
CA LYS A 17 26.60 -4.33 2.48
C LYS A 17 25.35 -5.08 2.06
N GLU A 18 24.83 -5.98 2.87
CA GLU A 18 23.59 -6.71 2.60
C GLU A 18 22.38 -5.77 2.59
N VAL A 19 22.29 -4.85 3.56
CA VAL A 19 21.22 -3.84 3.61
C VAL A 19 21.30 -2.91 2.39
N LYS A 20 22.50 -2.49 1.97
CA LYS A 20 22.70 -1.66 0.77
C LYS A 20 22.25 -2.40 -0.49
N LYS A 21 22.69 -3.66 -0.67
CA LYS A 21 22.30 -4.51 -1.80
C LYS A 21 20.78 -4.76 -1.84
N PHE A 22 20.14 -4.93 -0.67
CA PHE A 22 18.69 -5.11 -0.56
C PHE A 22 17.93 -3.81 -0.92
N LYS A 23 18.47 -2.63 -0.52
CA LYS A 23 17.90 -1.33 -0.92
C LYS A 23 18.02 -1.12 -2.44
N GLU A 24 19.20 -1.34 -3.01
CA GLU A 24 19.44 -1.23 -4.47
C GLU A 24 18.51 -2.17 -5.26
N PHE A 25 18.28 -3.42 -4.77
CA PHE A 25 17.35 -4.36 -5.38
C PHE A 25 15.89 -3.89 -5.30
N LYS A 26 15.47 -3.31 -4.16
CA LYS A 26 14.13 -2.72 -4.02
C LYS A 26 13.94 -1.49 -4.92
N GLU A 27 14.93 -0.62 -4.99
CA GLU A 27 14.93 0.56 -5.85
C GLU A 27 14.89 0.17 -7.33
N PHE A 28 15.68 -0.84 -7.73
CA PHE A 28 15.63 -1.41 -9.08
C PHE A 28 14.24 -1.98 -9.38
N LYS A 29 13.64 -2.73 -8.45
CA LYS A 29 12.30 -3.31 -8.62
C LYS A 29 11.20 -2.26 -8.75
N MET A 30 11.29 -1.14 -8.01
CA MET A 30 10.36 -0.02 -8.16
C MET A 30 10.57 0.76 -9.46
N ALA A 31 11.82 0.95 -9.87
CA ALA A 31 12.15 1.64 -11.14
C ALA A 31 11.74 0.85 -12.39
N THR A 32 11.39 -0.44 -12.25
CA THR A 32 10.94 -1.32 -13.35
C THR A 32 9.42 -1.46 -13.44
N VAL A 33 8.65 -0.94 -12.47
CA VAL A 33 7.18 -0.97 -12.51
C VAL A 33 6.70 0.06 -13.54
N LYS A 34 6.04 -0.43 -14.59
CA LYS A 34 5.53 0.43 -15.68
C LYS A 34 4.07 0.84 -15.48
N ASN A 35 3.29 0.00 -14.83
CA ASN A 35 1.86 0.20 -14.64
C ASN A 35 1.49 0.03 -13.18
N PHE A 36 0.52 0.81 -12.68
CA PHE A 36 0.07 0.72 -11.29
C PHE A 36 -0.48 -0.67 -10.93
N GLU A 37 -1.01 -1.40 -11.91
CA GLU A 37 -1.52 -2.77 -11.73
C GLU A 37 -0.45 -3.76 -11.27
N GLU A 38 0.82 -3.48 -11.55
CA GLU A 38 1.96 -4.32 -11.13
C GLU A 38 2.34 -4.08 -9.66
N LEU A 39 1.85 -2.98 -9.06
CA LEU A 39 2.12 -2.68 -7.67
C LEU A 39 1.46 -3.69 -6.72
N ALA A 40 2.25 -4.31 -5.86
CA ALA A 40 1.75 -5.28 -4.88
C ALA A 40 0.68 -4.68 -3.95
N ILE A 41 0.76 -3.37 -3.64
CA ILE A 41 -0.23 -2.66 -2.82
C ILE A 41 -1.56 -2.50 -3.57
N PHE A 42 -1.53 -2.25 -4.89
CA PHE A 42 -2.72 -2.18 -5.72
C PHE A 42 -3.44 -3.54 -5.79
N GLN A 43 -2.69 -4.61 -6.04
CA GLN A 43 -3.24 -5.97 -6.09
C GLN A 43 -3.88 -6.37 -4.74
N LYS A 44 -3.24 -6.05 -3.62
CA LYS A 44 -3.81 -6.29 -2.28
C LYS A 44 -5.07 -5.44 -2.03
N ALA A 45 -5.12 -4.19 -2.47
CA ALA A 45 -6.28 -3.33 -2.38
C ALA A 45 -7.45 -3.89 -3.19
N ARG A 46 -7.16 -4.37 -4.41
CA ARG A 46 -8.14 -5.01 -5.29
C ARG A 46 -8.74 -6.27 -4.67
N GLU A 47 -7.91 -7.14 -4.10
CA GLU A 47 -8.40 -8.36 -3.42
C GLU A 47 -9.25 -8.02 -2.17
N LEU A 48 -8.86 -7.02 -1.38
CA LEU A 48 -9.67 -6.55 -0.25
C LEU A 48 -11.04 -6.03 -0.72
N SER A 49 -11.07 -5.19 -1.77
CA SER A 49 -12.31 -4.66 -2.33
C SER A 49 -13.22 -5.77 -2.86
N LYS A 50 -12.66 -6.77 -3.56
CA LYS A 50 -13.40 -7.96 -4.03
C LYS A 50 -14.06 -8.73 -2.88
N LYS A 51 -13.41 -8.84 -1.72
CA LYS A 51 -13.94 -9.53 -0.54
C LYS A 51 -15.03 -8.71 0.18
N ILE A 52 -14.91 -7.38 0.18
CA ILE A 52 -15.91 -6.49 0.78
C ILE A 52 -17.24 -6.54 0.00
N TYR A 53 -17.18 -6.70 -1.31
CA TYR A 53 -18.39 -6.64 -2.14
C TYR A 53 -19.43 -7.72 -1.79
N PRO A 54 -19.10 -9.02 -1.69
CA PRO A 54 -20.08 -10.07 -1.35
C PRO A 54 -20.62 -9.95 0.07
N ILE A 55 -19.81 -9.55 1.06
CA ILE A 55 -20.30 -9.41 2.44
C ILE A 55 -21.36 -8.32 2.57
N THR A 56 -21.24 -7.22 1.80
CA THR A 56 -22.21 -6.13 1.78
C THR A 56 -23.49 -6.46 0.99
N ARG A 57 -23.58 -7.64 0.38
CA ARG A 57 -24.78 -8.15 -0.31
C ARG A 57 -25.61 -9.10 0.56
N LYS A 58 -25.14 -9.43 1.76
CA LYS A 58 -25.89 -10.28 2.71
C LYS A 58 -27.18 -9.59 3.11
N GLU A 59 -28.20 -10.42 3.44
CA GLU A 59 -29.57 -10.00 3.63
C GLU A 59 -29.74 -8.77 4.56
N GLU A 60 -29.13 -8.81 5.72
CA GLU A 60 -29.24 -7.72 6.72
C GLU A 60 -28.38 -6.52 6.34
N PHE A 61 -27.11 -6.76 5.92
CA PHE A 61 -26.17 -5.67 5.59
C PHE A 61 -26.66 -4.89 4.37
N LYS A 62 -27.20 -5.55 3.34
CA LYS A 62 -27.64 -4.89 2.10
C LYS A 62 -28.74 -3.85 2.31
N LEU A 63 -29.51 -3.95 3.40
CA LEU A 63 -30.60 -3.01 3.73
C LEU A 63 -30.07 -1.69 4.29
N ASP A 64 -28.86 -1.67 4.86
CA ASP A 64 -28.20 -0.45 5.29
C ASP A 64 -27.43 0.20 4.13
N TYR A 65 -28.18 0.75 3.17
CA TYR A 65 -27.64 1.34 1.92
C TYR A 65 -26.52 2.33 2.17
N ARG A 66 -26.68 3.18 3.18
CA ARG A 66 -25.68 4.22 3.50
C ARG A 66 -24.39 3.60 3.98
N PHE A 67 -24.46 2.59 4.82
CA PHE A 67 -23.29 1.89 5.33
C PHE A 67 -22.59 1.07 4.23
N VAL A 68 -23.38 0.34 3.42
CA VAL A 68 -22.89 -0.38 2.23
C VAL A 68 -22.11 0.56 1.31
N GLN A 69 -22.68 1.74 1.03
CA GLN A 69 -22.03 2.73 0.18
C GLN A 69 -20.72 3.24 0.79
N GLN A 70 -20.70 3.53 2.09
CA GLN A 70 -19.51 4.01 2.78
C GLN A 70 -18.35 3.00 2.73
N ILE A 71 -18.60 1.74 3.09
CA ILE A 71 -17.52 0.73 3.13
C ILE A 71 -16.99 0.39 1.73
N ARG A 72 -17.89 0.33 0.72
CA ARG A 72 -17.49 0.12 -0.68
C ARG A 72 -16.70 1.30 -1.23
N SER A 73 -17.14 2.53 -0.99
CA SER A 73 -16.43 3.74 -1.39
C SER A 73 -15.05 3.82 -0.74
N ALA A 74 -14.94 3.57 0.57
CA ALA A 74 -13.67 3.55 1.26
C ALA A 74 -12.71 2.49 0.70
N SER A 75 -13.22 1.29 0.38
CA SER A 75 -12.38 0.23 -0.19
C SER A 75 -11.94 0.52 -1.64
N GLY A 76 -12.79 1.14 -2.45
CA GLY A 76 -12.46 1.63 -3.79
C GLY A 76 -11.42 2.74 -3.73
N SER A 77 -11.62 3.70 -2.82
CA SER A 77 -10.72 4.84 -2.63
C SER A 77 -9.26 4.44 -2.35
N ILE A 78 -9.02 3.26 -1.72
CA ILE A 78 -7.64 2.75 -1.58
C ILE A 78 -7.02 2.51 -2.95
N MET A 79 -7.74 1.83 -3.86
CA MET A 79 -7.27 1.51 -5.21
C MET A 79 -7.08 2.77 -6.05
N ASP A 80 -8.10 3.62 -6.05
CA ASP A 80 -8.16 4.83 -6.86
C ASP A 80 -7.00 5.78 -6.53
N ASN A 81 -6.72 5.98 -5.23
CA ASN A 81 -5.60 6.82 -4.81
C ASN A 81 -4.23 6.21 -5.15
N ILE A 82 -4.05 4.87 -5.10
CA ILE A 82 -2.81 4.24 -5.53
C ILE A 82 -2.61 4.45 -7.04
N ALA A 83 -3.65 4.23 -7.84
CA ALA A 83 -3.60 4.39 -9.29
C ALA A 83 -3.36 5.86 -9.67
N GLU A 84 -4.16 6.78 -9.17
CA GLU A 84 -4.03 8.22 -9.47
C GLU A 84 -2.65 8.75 -9.10
N GLY A 85 -2.17 8.41 -7.89
CA GLY A 85 -0.85 8.86 -7.44
C GLY A 85 0.28 8.33 -8.32
N PHE A 86 0.19 7.10 -8.81
CA PHE A 86 1.15 6.51 -9.73
C PHE A 86 1.14 7.21 -11.10
N GLU A 87 -0.05 7.41 -11.69
CA GLU A 87 -0.22 8.04 -13.00
C GLU A 87 0.21 9.51 -13.03
N ARG A 88 0.17 10.20 -11.89
CA ARG A 88 0.71 11.57 -11.77
C ARG A 88 2.24 11.64 -11.91
N GLY A 89 2.95 10.54 -11.75
CA GLY A 89 4.35 10.31 -12.13
C GLY A 89 5.40 11.01 -11.28
N GLY A 90 5.04 11.85 -10.28
CA GLY A 90 5.97 12.52 -9.38
C GLY A 90 6.02 11.84 -8.00
N ASN A 91 7.22 11.61 -7.43
CA ASN A 91 7.34 10.99 -6.10
C ASN A 91 6.59 11.75 -5.02
N LYS A 92 6.60 13.09 -5.05
CA LYS A 92 5.92 13.92 -4.06
C LYS A 92 4.40 13.73 -4.13
N GLU A 93 3.85 13.71 -5.33
CA GLU A 93 2.42 13.47 -5.54
C GLU A 93 2.05 12.04 -5.17
N PHE A 94 2.83 11.05 -5.62
CA PHE A 94 2.60 9.66 -5.27
C PHE A 94 2.60 9.45 -3.75
N LEU A 95 3.52 10.05 -3.01
CA LEU A 95 3.53 10.03 -1.55
C LEU A 95 2.24 10.60 -0.95
N ASN A 96 1.74 11.73 -1.46
CA ASN A 96 0.49 12.33 -0.98
C ASN A 96 -0.69 11.37 -1.17
N PHE A 97 -0.83 10.80 -2.36
CA PHE A 97 -1.90 9.84 -2.65
C PHE A 97 -1.77 8.52 -1.86
N LEU A 98 -0.56 8.05 -1.60
CA LEU A 98 -0.33 6.92 -0.71
C LEU A 98 -0.76 7.19 0.74
N TYR A 99 -0.59 8.43 1.24
CA TYR A 99 -1.14 8.80 2.54
C TYR A 99 -2.67 8.81 2.55
N ILE A 100 -3.32 9.28 1.48
CA ILE A 100 -4.78 9.23 1.34
C ILE A 100 -5.26 7.77 1.28
N ALA A 101 -4.62 6.93 0.46
CA ALA A 101 -4.92 5.49 0.39
C ALA A 101 -4.78 4.81 1.76
N LYS A 102 -3.75 5.18 2.53
CA LYS A 102 -3.57 4.68 3.90
C LYS A 102 -4.68 5.17 4.85
N GLY A 103 -5.15 6.41 4.69
CA GLY A 103 -6.32 6.95 5.40
C GLY A 103 -7.56 6.12 5.10
N SER A 104 -7.81 5.82 3.82
CA SER A 104 -8.94 4.97 3.37
C SER A 104 -8.88 3.54 3.96
N CYS A 105 -7.67 2.98 4.18
CA CYS A 105 -7.53 1.74 4.96
C CYS A 105 -8.01 1.91 6.41
N GLY A 106 -7.81 3.09 7.01
CA GLY A 106 -8.34 3.43 8.33
C GLY A 106 -9.86 3.45 8.34
N GLU A 107 -10.47 4.06 7.34
CA GLU A 107 -11.93 4.10 7.17
C GLU A 107 -12.51 2.70 6.99
N VAL A 108 -11.95 1.86 6.11
CA VAL A 108 -12.38 0.46 5.94
C VAL A 108 -12.33 -0.29 7.26
N ARG A 109 -11.25 -0.15 8.04
CA ARG A 109 -11.15 -0.81 9.36
C ARG A 109 -12.22 -0.33 10.32
N SER A 110 -12.49 0.97 10.36
CA SER A 110 -13.56 1.55 11.18
C SER A 110 -14.93 0.99 10.78
N GLN A 111 -15.21 0.89 9.49
CA GLN A 111 -16.43 0.32 8.97
C GLN A 111 -16.55 -1.18 9.30
N LEU A 112 -15.47 -1.95 9.23
CA LEU A 112 -15.46 -3.37 9.60
C LEU A 112 -15.75 -3.57 11.09
N ILE A 113 -15.19 -2.71 11.96
CA ILE A 113 -15.52 -2.74 13.41
C ILE A 113 -17.02 -2.51 13.60
N ARG A 114 -17.58 -1.44 13.01
CA ARG A 114 -19.01 -1.15 13.09
C ARG A 114 -19.88 -2.29 12.58
N ALA A 115 -19.50 -2.89 11.42
CA ALA A 115 -20.24 -4.02 10.86
C ALA A 115 -20.22 -5.26 11.76
N ASN A 116 -19.10 -5.49 12.46
CA ASN A 116 -18.99 -6.55 13.45
C ASN A 116 -19.86 -6.25 14.70
N ASP A 117 -19.84 -5.01 15.20
CA ASP A 117 -20.57 -4.60 16.40
C ASP A 117 -22.09 -4.71 16.23
N VAL A 118 -22.59 -4.47 15.01
CA VAL A 118 -24.02 -4.60 14.68
C VAL A 118 -24.41 -5.99 14.14
N GLY A 119 -23.49 -6.96 14.14
CA GLY A 119 -23.78 -8.35 13.78
C GLY A 119 -23.83 -8.63 12.27
N TYR A 120 -23.43 -7.70 11.39
CA TYR A 120 -23.42 -7.93 9.93
C TYR A 120 -22.32 -8.89 9.47
N LEU A 121 -21.28 -9.10 10.29
CA LEU A 121 -20.16 -9.98 10.00
C LEU A 121 -20.08 -11.12 11.00
N LYS A 122 -19.74 -12.31 10.50
CA LYS A 122 -19.30 -13.39 11.38
C LYS A 122 -17.90 -13.07 11.92
N PRO A 123 -17.55 -13.52 13.14
CA PRO A 123 -16.24 -13.24 13.74
C PRO A 123 -15.05 -13.62 12.85
N GLN A 124 -15.17 -14.72 12.10
CA GLN A 124 -14.13 -15.17 11.18
C GLN A 124 -13.95 -14.21 10.01
N GLU A 125 -15.05 -13.74 9.40
CA GLU A 125 -15.05 -12.78 8.28
C GLU A 125 -14.46 -11.45 8.71
N TYR A 126 -14.87 -10.96 9.89
CA TYR A 126 -14.31 -9.77 10.49
C TYR A 126 -12.81 -9.87 10.67
N ASN A 127 -12.33 -10.94 11.33
CA ASN A 127 -10.91 -11.14 11.61
C ASN A 127 -10.08 -11.21 10.32
N GLU A 128 -10.57 -11.91 9.29
CA GLU A 128 -9.89 -12.03 8.00
C GLU A 128 -9.75 -10.65 7.34
N LEU A 129 -10.87 -9.95 7.12
CA LEU A 129 -10.88 -8.65 6.42
C LEU A 129 -10.13 -7.56 7.18
N TYR A 130 -10.29 -7.52 8.49
CA TYR A 130 -9.60 -6.57 9.35
C TYR A 130 -8.07 -6.76 9.29
N ASN A 131 -7.60 -8.02 9.37
CA ASN A 131 -6.19 -8.33 9.29
C ASN A 131 -5.60 -8.06 7.89
N GLU A 132 -6.35 -8.35 6.82
CA GLU A 132 -5.93 -8.02 5.46
C GLU A 132 -5.78 -6.51 5.28
N CYS A 133 -6.75 -5.73 5.75
CA CYS A 133 -6.68 -4.28 5.68
C CYS A 133 -5.51 -3.71 6.51
N ARG A 134 -5.21 -4.28 7.69
CA ARG A 134 -4.02 -3.93 8.47
C ARG A 134 -2.72 -4.21 7.72
N LYS A 135 -2.62 -5.39 7.11
CA LYS A 135 -1.45 -5.78 6.29
C LYS A 135 -1.27 -4.83 5.11
N LEU A 136 -2.35 -4.48 4.41
CA LEU A 136 -2.32 -3.53 3.31
C LEU A 136 -1.84 -2.15 3.77
N SER A 137 -2.40 -1.62 4.85
CA SER A 137 -1.98 -0.34 5.44
C SER A 137 -0.49 -0.33 5.82
N ALA A 138 0.03 -1.45 6.34
CA ALA A 138 1.45 -1.61 6.65
C ALA A 138 2.32 -1.65 5.37
N CYS A 139 1.87 -2.35 4.31
CA CYS A 139 2.55 -2.38 3.02
C CYS A 139 2.64 -0.98 2.39
N ILE A 140 1.54 -0.21 2.43
CA ILE A 140 1.52 1.18 1.95
C ILE A 140 2.53 2.03 2.74
N MET A 141 2.55 1.91 4.08
CA MET A 141 3.49 2.67 4.91
C MET A 141 4.95 2.31 4.63
N ASN A 142 5.24 1.03 4.37
CA ASN A 142 6.59 0.61 4.01
C ASN A 142 7.00 1.20 2.65
N LEU A 143 6.10 1.22 1.67
CA LEU A 143 6.37 1.86 0.38
C LEU A 143 6.62 3.37 0.53
N ILE A 144 5.83 4.06 1.36
CA ILE A 144 6.06 5.48 1.69
C ILE A 144 7.46 5.70 2.26
N LYS A 145 7.90 4.83 3.18
CA LYS A 145 9.24 4.91 3.76
C LYS A 145 10.33 4.66 2.71
N ASP A 146 10.13 3.66 1.86
CA ASP A 146 11.08 3.31 0.80
C ASP A 146 11.23 4.47 -0.21
N ILE A 147 10.12 5.10 -0.65
CA ILE A 147 10.14 6.27 -1.54
C ILE A 147 10.84 7.47 -0.88
N LYS A 148 10.56 7.75 0.40
CA LYS A 148 11.21 8.84 1.14
C LYS A 148 12.71 8.64 1.34
N ALA A 149 13.17 7.39 1.39
CA ALA A 149 14.58 7.04 1.56
C ALA A 149 15.32 6.94 0.22
N SER A 150 14.61 6.97 -0.92
CA SER A 150 15.23 6.94 -2.25
C SER A 150 15.60 8.35 -2.71
N ASP A 151 16.79 8.49 -3.31
CA ASP A 151 17.24 9.74 -3.95
C ASP A 151 16.61 9.94 -5.35
N ILE A 152 15.65 9.09 -5.74
CA ILE A 152 15.01 9.10 -7.06
C ILE A 152 13.96 10.21 -7.10
N THR A 153 14.13 11.19 -7.96
CA THR A 153 13.28 12.38 -8.12
C THR A 153 11.93 12.13 -8.83
N GLY A 154 11.59 10.88 -9.20
CA GLY A 154 10.30 10.50 -9.78
C GLY A 154 10.40 9.73 -11.11
N ILE A 155 9.37 8.98 -11.43
CA ILE A 155 9.28 8.14 -12.65
C ILE A 155 9.24 9.02 -13.91
N LYS A 156 8.58 10.18 -13.86
CA LYS A 156 8.46 11.14 -14.99
C LYS A 156 9.78 11.68 -15.53
N TYR A 157 10.86 11.62 -14.79
CA TYR A 157 12.13 12.24 -15.18
C TYR A 157 13.15 11.24 -15.76
N LYS A 158 12.80 9.96 -15.90
CA LYS A 158 13.69 8.96 -16.48
C LYS A 158 13.49 8.74 -17.98
N ASP A 159 12.32 9.07 -18.51
CA ASP A 159 12.01 8.91 -19.94
C ASP A 159 11.98 10.29 -20.63
N SER A 160 13.15 10.81 -20.98
CA SER A 160 13.29 11.97 -21.87
C SER A 160 12.80 11.70 -23.32
N GLU A 161 12.16 10.57 -23.59
CA GLU A 161 11.55 10.23 -24.86
C GLU A 161 10.13 10.76 -25.06
N PHE A 162 9.48 11.32 -24.01
CA PHE A 162 8.19 12.02 -24.11
C PHE A 162 8.33 13.53 -23.89
N ALA A 163 9.24 14.17 -24.58
CA ALA A 163 9.14 15.60 -24.78
C ALA A 163 8.00 15.85 -25.80
N PRO A 164 7.00 16.74 -25.51
CA PRO A 164 6.04 17.12 -26.54
C PRO A 164 6.79 17.73 -27.71
N PRO A 165 6.36 17.47 -28.96
CA PRO A 165 6.99 18.09 -30.13
C PRO A 165 6.91 19.62 -30.03
N PRO A 166 7.90 20.33 -30.59
CA PRO A 166 7.99 21.79 -30.53
C PRO A 166 6.79 22.49 -31.18
#